data_2c168d2b6da3794032b13e5627de2a1c
#
_entry.id   2c168d2b6da3794032b13e5627de2a1c
#
_cell.length_a   1.000
_cell.length_b   1.000
_cell.length_c   1.000
_cell.angle_alpha   90.00
_cell.angle_beta   90.00
_cell.angle_gamma   90.00
#
_symmetry.space_group_name_H-M   'P 1'
#
loop_
_entity.id
_entity.type
_entity.pdbx_description
1 polymer ?
#
loop_
_entity_poly.entity_id
_entity_poly.type
_entity_poly.pdbx_seq_one_letter_code
_entity_poly.pdbx_strand_id
1 'polypeptide(L)'
;MIRLNHVQTQRLFALHDYIHDHFTKADWLKLAYLTNSLDVVEDHPRLLRSLDFDDDDYEGNCLHVLSKLTDGNDHRLAMIEQFVAEKKAKQPNAAPVGSFVSTNRRTEPERVIRFAPDVFQIPDKPVDPNVLSVMMPFDVRFAGTYMAIRSVCARLGILCKRADDIWDNSILMQDVFDLIFTSRAVITDFTGRNPNVFYETGVAHTLGKLVVPITQSVDDIPFDLRHHRALTYLPTREGLQKFELDLERKLTAVFR
;
A
#
# COMPACT_ATOMS: atom_id res chain seq x y z
N MET A 1 -1.40 38.37 -15.47
CA MET A 1 -0.66 37.12 -15.69
C MET A 1 0.72 37.31 -15.10
N ILE A 2 1.01 36.65 -13.98
CA ILE A 2 2.31 36.74 -13.27
C ILE A 2 3.36 36.10 -14.17
N ARG A 3 4.38 36.86 -14.60
CA ARG A 3 5.49 36.31 -15.40
C ARG A 3 6.70 36.15 -14.50
N LEU A 4 7.00 34.90 -14.14
CA LEU A 4 8.28 34.54 -13.58
C LEU A 4 9.37 34.70 -14.66
N ASN A 5 10.54 35.18 -14.28
CA ASN A 5 11.69 35.16 -15.16
C ASN A 5 12.30 33.73 -15.22
N HIS A 6 13.20 33.49 -16.16
CA HIS A 6 13.79 32.17 -16.38
C HIS A 6 14.51 31.63 -15.12
N VAL A 7 15.22 32.49 -14.39
CA VAL A 7 15.93 32.11 -13.17
C VAL A 7 14.95 31.71 -12.05
N GLN A 8 13.89 32.48 -11.86
CA GLN A 8 12.84 32.17 -10.87
C GLN A 8 12.14 30.86 -11.20
N THR A 9 11.89 30.61 -12.48
CA THR A 9 11.26 29.34 -12.94
C THR A 9 12.15 28.14 -12.62
N GLN A 10 13.46 28.22 -12.88
CA GLN A 10 14.41 27.15 -12.55
C GLN A 10 14.48 26.88 -11.05
N ARG A 11 14.49 27.93 -10.22
CA ARG A 11 14.50 27.82 -8.77
C ARG A 11 13.21 27.17 -8.24
N LEU A 12 12.06 27.51 -8.80
CA LEU A 12 10.78 26.86 -8.45
C LEU A 12 10.78 25.37 -8.81
N PHE A 13 11.25 25.01 -9.99
CA PHE A 13 11.34 23.60 -10.37
C PHE A 13 12.27 22.80 -9.45
N ALA A 14 13.37 23.38 -8.99
CA ALA A 14 14.26 22.73 -8.02
C ALA A 14 13.62 22.47 -6.65
N LEU A 15 12.56 23.19 -6.31
CA LEU A 15 11.79 22.99 -5.08
C LEU A 15 10.57 22.05 -5.27
N HIS A 16 10.05 22.03 -6.48
CA HIS A 16 8.78 21.42 -6.82
C HIS A 16 8.71 19.93 -6.41
N ASP A 17 9.68 19.12 -6.81
CA ASP A 17 9.67 17.68 -6.54
C ASP A 17 9.63 17.40 -5.03
N TYR A 18 10.41 18.15 -4.26
CA TYR A 18 10.39 18.00 -2.80
C TYR A 18 9.05 18.44 -2.19
N ILE A 19 8.50 19.55 -2.68
CA ILE A 19 7.21 20.08 -2.19
C ILE A 19 6.09 19.11 -2.54
N HIS A 20 6.05 18.61 -3.77
CA HIS A 20 5.10 17.63 -4.23
C HIS A 20 5.07 16.39 -3.33
N ASP A 21 6.25 15.83 -3.02
CA ASP A 21 6.37 14.56 -2.31
C ASP A 21 6.23 14.67 -0.78
N HIS A 22 6.45 15.86 -0.19
CA HIS A 22 6.62 15.98 1.26
C HIS A 22 5.74 17.03 1.94
N PHE A 23 5.01 17.85 1.18
CA PHE A 23 4.15 18.87 1.78
C PHE A 23 2.83 18.28 2.24
N THR A 24 2.45 18.66 3.45
CA THR A 24 1.12 18.45 4.01
C THR A 24 0.26 19.70 3.85
N LYS A 25 -1.04 19.57 4.07
CA LYS A 25 -1.95 20.72 4.14
C LYS A 25 -1.45 21.81 5.09
N ALA A 26 -0.91 21.42 6.26
CA ALA A 26 -0.35 22.36 7.23
C ALA A 26 0.88 23.10 6.70
N ASP A 27 1.69 22.48 5.85
CA ASP A 27 2.85 23.12 5.25
C ASP A 27 2.44 24.16 4.21
N TRP A 28 1.45 23.84 3.38
CA TRP A 28 0.87 24.80 2.43
C TRP A 28 0.31 26.04 3.12
N LEU A 29 -0.46 25.85 4.20
CA LEU A 29 -0.98 26.97 4.99
C LEU A 29 0.13 27.81 5.64
N LYS A 30 1.16 27.17 6.22
CA LYS A 30 2.31 27.89 6.77
C LYS A 30 3.03 28.70 5.72
N LEU A 31 3.25 28.12 4.53
CA LEU A 31 3.89 28.81 3.43
C LEU A 31 3.06 30.01 2.95
N ALA A 32 1.74 29.84 2.89
CA ALA A 32 0.80 30.92 2.55
C ALA A 32 0.85 32.08 3.55
N TYR A 33 0.93 31.79 4.85
CA TYR A 33 1.13 32.79 5.88
C TYR A 33 2.46 33.52 5.74
N LEU A 34 3.56 32.80 5.51
CA LEU A 34 4.90 33.37 5.33
C LEU A 34 4.97 34.33 4.14
N THR A 35 4.28 34.00 3.06
CA THR A 35 4.24 34.82 1.83
C THR A 35 3.14 35.87 1.84
N ASN A 36 2.34 35.95 2.91
CA ASN A 36 1.17 36.83 3.03
C ASN A 36 0.19 36.64 1.85
N SER A 37 -0.13 35.40 1.55
CA SER A 37 -0.96 35.00 0.38
C SER A 37 -1.84 33.81 0.73
N LEU A 38 -2.59 33.91 1.84
CA LEU A 38 -3.40 32.81 2.37
C LEU A 38 -4.55 32.45 1.40
N ASP A 39 -5.15 33.44 0.79
CA ASP A 39 -6.17 33.34 -0.24
C ASP A 39 -5.72 32.44 -1.42
N VAL A 40 -4.46 32.51 -1.80
CA VAL A 40 -3.92 31.71 -2.92
C VAL A 40 -3.98 30.22 -2.63
N VAL A 41 -3.89 29.79 -1.37
CA VAL A 41 -3.94 28.39 -0.97
C VAL A 41 -5.35 27.97 -0.57
N GLU A 42 -6.05 28.77 0.25
CA GLU A 42 -7.37 28.42 0.78
C GLU A 42 -8.45 28.46 -0.31
N ASP A 43 -8.42 29.48 -1.19
CA ASP A 43 -9.40 29.64 -2.26
C ASP A 43 -9.05 28.82 -3.53
N HIS A 44 -7.93 28.09 -3.54
CA HIS A 44 -7.58 27.27 -4.69
C HIS A 44 -8.50 26.04 -4.77
N PRO A 45 -9.29 25.89 -5.87
CA PRO A 45 -10.40 24.95 -5.92
C PRO A 45 -9.95 23.47 -5.82
N ARG A 46 -8.70 23.17 -6.11
CA ARG A 46 -8.23 21.80 -6.22
C ARG A 46 -6.95 21.46 -5.45
N LEU A 47 -6.09 22.43 -5.08
CA LEU A 47 -4.79 22.14 -4.47
C LEU A 47 -4.88 21.20 -3.26
N LEU A 48 -5.65 21.59 -2.25
CA LEU A 48 -5.77 20.82 -1.01
C LEU A 48 -6.56 19.52 -1.22
N ARG A 49 -7.54 19.55 -2.12
CA ARG A 49 -8.31 18.36 -2.47
C ARG A 49 -7.45 17.35 -3.22
N SER A 50 -6.70 17.77 -4.25
CA SER A 50 -5.84 16.86 -5.00
C SER A 50 -4.71 16.30 -4.15
N LEU A 51 -4.24 17.04 -3.15
CA LEU A 51 -3.31 16.55 -2.12
C LEU A 51 -3.95 15.47 -1.23
N ASP A 52 -5.20 15.68 -0.79
CA ASP A 52 -5.90 14.75 0.12
C ASP A 52 -6.27 13.42 -0.57
N PHE A 53 -6.50 13.44 -1.89
CA PHE A 53 -6.94 12.28 -2.68
C PHE A 53 -5.85 11.70 -3.59
N ASP A 54 -4.63 12.26 -3.57
CA ASP A 54 -3.51 11.87 -4.44
C ASP A 54 -3.90 11.88 -5.94
N ASP A 55 -4.64 12.92 -6.34
CA ASP A 55 -5.14 13.10 -7.71
C ASP A 55 -3.99 13.47 -8.66
N ASP A 56 -4.01 12.95 -9.90
CA ASP A 56 -2.99 13.19 -10.95
C ASP A 56 -2.75 14.68 -11.27
N ASP A 57 -3.69 15.55 -10.93
CA ASP A 57 -3.57 16.99 -11.17
C ASP A 57 -2.89 17.75 -10.02
N TYR A 58 -2.49 17.07 -8.93
CA TYR A 58 -1.81 17.71 -7.80
C TYR A 58 -0.48 18.35 -8.21
N GLU A 59 0.29 17.70 -9.07
CA GLU A 59 1.56 18.23 -9.60
C GLU A 59 1.35 19.60 -10.27
N GLY A 60 0.40 19.70 -11.16
CA GLY A 60 0.04 20.94 -11.85
C GLY A 60 -0.48 22.02 -10.91
N ASN A 61 -1.32 21.65 -9.94
CA ASN A 61 -1.86 22.55 -8.91
C ASN A 61 -0.75 23.08 -7.99
N CYS A 62 0.22 22.23 -7.62
CA CYS A 62 1.40 22.58 -6.86
C CYS A 62 2.22 23.68 -7.55
N LEU A 63 2.59 23.49 -8.82
CA LEU A 63 3.32 24.49 -9.62
C LEU A 63 2.55 25.80 -9.78
N HIS A 64 1.24 25.72 -10.01
CA HIS A 64 0.39 26.90 -10.17
C HIS A 64 0.38 27.76 -8.89
N VAL A 65 0.18 27.11 -7.74
CA VAL A 65 0.16 27.82 -6.44
C VAL A 65 1.53 28.37 -6.10
N LEU A 66 2.61 27.62 -6.28
CA LEU A 66 3.99 28.12 -6.06
C LEU A 66 4.30 29.34 -6.90
N SER A 67 3.88 29.36 -8.17
CA SER A 67 4.01 30.51 -9.05
C SER A 67 3.27 31.74 -8.51
N LYS A 68 2.06 31.55 -7.99
CA LYS A 68 1.27 32.65 -7.40
C LYS A 68 1.83 33.14 -6.07
N LEU A 69 2.30 32.24 -5.19
CA LEU A 69 2.94 32.60 -3.93
C LEU A 69 4.21 33.41 -4.15
N THR A 70 4.99 33.08 -5.18
CA THR A 70 6.21 33.80 -5.56
C THR A 70 5.87 35.17 -6.12
N ASP A 71 4.83 35.30 -6.92
CA ASP A 71 4.33 36.55 -7.56
C ASP A 71 5.44 37.37 -8.26
N GLY A 72 6.41 36.69 -8.88
CA GLY A 72 7.58 37.32 -9.49
C GLY A 72 8.53 38.04 -8.54
N ASN A 73 8.38 37.86 -7.22
CA ASN A 73 9.13 38.52 -6.17
C ASN A 73 10.24 37.60 -5.64
N ASP A 74 11.51 37.98 -5.82
CA ASP A 74 12.67 37.21 -5.38
C ASP A 74 12.72 37.02 -3.85
N HIS A 75 12.25 37.99 -3.09
CA HIS A 75 12.18 37.87 -1.64
C HIS A 75 11.22 36.78 -1.19
N ARG A 76 10.02 36.72 -1.79
CA ARG A 76 9.05 35.64 -1.53
C ARG A 76 9.62 34.29 -1.95
N LEU A 77 10.28 34.21 -3.10
CA LEU A 77 10.94 32.99 -3.55
C LEU A 77 12.01 32.52 -2.56
N ALA A 78 12.84 33.43 -2.03
CA ALA A 78 13.83 33.12 -1.00
C ALA A 78 13.19 32.62 0.31
N MET A 79 12.03 33.17 0.72
CA MET A 79 11.27 32.67 1.88
C MET A 79 10.78 31.23 1.66
N ILE A 80 10.28 30.91 0.45
CA ILE A 80 9.87 29.56 0.08
C ILE A 80 11.06 28.60 0.14
N GLU A 81 12.20 28.98 -0.43
CA GLU A 81 13.44 28.18 -0.39
C GLU A 81 13.91 27.92 1.03
N GLN A 82 13.90 28.95 1.88
CA GLN A 82 14.29 28.82 3.28
C GLN A 82 13.36 27.87 4.02
N PHE A 83 12.04 27.99 3.84
CA PHE A 83 11.06 27.11 4.48
C PHE A 83 11.26 25.65 4.08
N VAL A 84 11.51 25.40 2.79
CA VAL A 84 11.81 24.05 2.28
C VAL A 84 13.12 23.52 2.87
N ALA A 85 14.16 24.35 2.93
CA ALA A 85 15.46 23.97 3.51
C ALA A 85 15.34 23.62 5.01
N GLU A 86 14.60 24.42 5.78
CA GLU A 86 14.34 24.14 7.19
C GLU A 86 13.54 22.85 7.40
N LYS A 87 12.57 22.57 6.52
CA LYS A 87 11.79 21.34 6.56
C LYS A 87 12.68 20.14 6.23
N LYS A 88 13.54 20.23 5.21
CA LYS A 88 14.53 19.18 4.90
C LYS A 88 15.48 18.91 6.08
N ALA A 89 15.96 19.95 6.76
CA ALA A 89 16.86 19.82 7.90
C ALA A 89 16.21 19.21 9.15
N LYS A 90 14.88 19.33 9.31
CA LYS A 90 14.12 18.76 10.43
C LYS A 90 13.70 17.32 10.22
N GLN A 91 13.92 16.74 9.04
CA GLN A 91 13.73 15.30 8.84
C GLN A 91 14.87 14.56 9.56
N PRO A 92 14.60 13.74 10.58
CA PRO A 92 15.65 12.98 11.25
C PRO A 92 16.28 12.01 10.26
N ASN A 93 17.61 12.03 10.15
CA ASN A 93 18.36 10.98 9.48
C ASN A 93 17.96 9.64 10.12
N ALA A 94 17.15 8.87 9.43
CA ALA A 94 16.79 7.53 9.84
C ALA A 94 18.04 6.65 9.76
N ALA A 95 18.52 6.21 10.93
CA ALA A 95 19.53 5.16 11.00
C ALA A 95 18.96 3.86 10.41
N PRO A 96 19.77 3.04 9.75
CA PRO A 96 19.28 1.84 9.07
C PRO A 96 18.92 0.76 10.06
N VAL A 97 17.64 0.37 10.09
CA VAL A 97 17.18 -0.84 10.77
C VAL A 97 16.75 -1.85 9.71
N GLY A 98 17.53 -2.94 9.62
CA GLY A 98 17.13 -4.18 8.97
C GLY A 98 17.21 -4.21 7.45
N SER A 99 18.19 -4.94 6.93
CA SER A 99 18.35 -5.22 5.51
C SER A 99 17.22 -6.09 4.98
N PHE A 100 16.39 -5.53 4.11
CA PHE A 100 15.55 -6.30 3.21
C PHE A 100 16.28 -6.48 1.88
N VAL A 101 16.34 -7.71 1.39
CA VAL A 101 16.92 -8.03 0.08
C VAL A 101 16.03 -7.43 -1.01
N SER A 102 16.48 -6.31 -1.57
CA SER A 102 15.86 -5.69 -2.75
C SER A 102 16.27 -6.45 -4.00
N THR A 103 15.32 -7.11 -4.66
CA THR A 103 15.50 -7.50 -6.05
C THR A 103 15.28 -6.27 -6.94
N ASN A 104 16.35 -5.82 -7.58
CA ASN A 104 16.47 -4.76 -8.57
C ASN A 104 15.18 -4.38 -9.30
N ARG A 105 14.51 -3.31 -8.84
CA ARG A 105 13.63 -2.48 -9.67
C ARG A 105 13.72 -1.05 -9.15
N ARG A 106 14.14 -0.12 -10.02
CA ARG A 106 14.13 1.35 -9.95
C ARG A 106 14.14 1.94 -8.53
N THR A 107 15.13 2.75 -8.26
CA THR A 107 15.30 3.56 -7.05
C THR A 107 14.18 4.61 -6.94
N GLU A 108 12.98 4.18 -6.56
CA GLU A 108 12.00 5.08 -5.97
C GLU A 108 12.35 5.23 -4.49
N PRO A 109 12.23 6.45 -3.93
CA PRO A 109 12.48 6.64 -2.50
C PRO A 109 11.53 5.74 -1.70
N GLU A 110 12.09 4.93 -0.81
CA GLU A 110 11.33 4.03 0.04
C GLU A 110 10.37 4.84 0.91
N ARG A 111 9.08 4.72 0.65
CA ARG A 111 8.04 5.37 1.48
C ARG A 111 7.93 4.59 2.79
N VAL A 112 8.35 5.17 3.88
CA VAL A 112 8.22 4.56 5.21
C VAL A 112 6.86 4.94 5.80
N ILE A 113 5.95 3.96 5.88
CA ILE A 113 4.69 4.11 6.59
C ILE A 113 4.93 3.69 8.05
N ARG A 114 4.67 4.60 9.01
CA ARG A 114 4.62 4.24 10.43
C ARG A 114 3.25 3.68 10.74
N PHE A 115 3.20 2.39 11.02
CA PHE A 115 1.98 1.69 11.37
C PHE A 115 1.88 1.59 12.89
N ALA A 116 0.87 2.20 13.48
CA ALA A 116 0.57 2.13 14.93
C ALA A 116 -0.92 1.86 15.10
N PRO A 117 -1.39 0.61 14.89
CA PRO A 117 -2.81 0.29 14.98
C PRO A 117 -3.28 0.25 16.43
N ASP A 118 -4.47 0.79 16.70
CA ASP A 118 -5.11 0.71 18.00
C ASP A 118 -5.80 -0.64 18.26
N VAL A 119 -6.15 -1.36 17.17
CA VAL A 119 -6.93 -2.61 17.23
C VAL A 119 -6.06 -3.85 17.28
N PHE A 120 -4.86 -3.81 16.66
CA PHE A 120 -3.95 -4.93 16.58
C PHE A 120 -2.63 -4.61 17.27
N GLN A 121 -2.02 -5.64 17.84
CA GLN A 121 -0.62 -5.56 18.25
C GLN A 121 0.25 -6.03 17.08
N ILE A 122 1.29 -5.25 16.75
CA ILE A 122 2.25 -5.66 15.73
C ILE A 122 3.10 -6.78 16.30
N PRO A 123 3.13 -8.00 15.70
CA PRO A 123 3.90 -9.10 16.24
C PRO A 123 5.41 -8.81 16.15
N ASP A 124 6.11 -9.13 17.21
CA ASP A 124 7.59 -9.10 17.24
C ASP A 124 8.17 -10.38 16.61
N LYS A 125 7.72 -10.69 15.40
CA LYS A 125 8.13 -11.86 14.63
C LYS A 125 8.44 -11.42 13.20
N PRO A 126 9.56 -11.84 12.61
CA PRO A 126 9.85 -11.54 11.22
C PRO A 126 8.89 -12.28 10.28
N VAL A 127 8.80 -11.80 9.04
CA VAL A 127 8.11 -12.52 7.97
C VAL A 127 8.84 -13.83 7.71
N ASP A 128 8.12 -14.95 7.76
CA ASP A 128 8.67 -16.26 7.39
C ASP A 128 8.55 -16.46 5.88
N PRO A 129 9.68 -16.59 5.16
CA PRO A 129 9.68 -16.73 3.71
C PRO A 129 9.00 -18.01 3.21
N ASN A 130 8.77 -18.99 4.08
CA ASN A 130 8.19 -20.28 3.75
C ASN A 130 6.72 -20.42 4.17
N VAL A 131 6.14 -19.38 4.79
CA VAL A 131 4.73 -19.43 5.25
C VAL A 131 3.80 -18.81 4.20
N LEU A 132 2.74 -19.54 3.90
CA LEU A 132 1.56 -19.12 3.15
C LEU A 132 0.36 -19.16 4.08
N SER A 133 -0.35 -18.05 4.23
CA SER A 133 -1.64 -18.02 4.92
C SER A 133 -2.81 -18.14 3.96
N VAL A 134 -3.91 -18.73 4.45
CA VAL A 134 -5.13 -18.93 3.67
C VAL A 134 -6.30 -18.29 4.40
N MET A 135 -6.92 -17.29 3.77
CA MET A 135 -8.12 -16.61 4.21
C MET A 135 -9.28 -17.11 3.38
N MET A 136 -10.14 -17.89 4.00
CA MET A 136 -11.28 -18.53 3.36
C MET A 136 -12.40 -18.80 4.37
N PRO A 137 -13.65 -18.95 3.93
CA PRO A 137 -14.74 -19.28 4.86
C PRO A 137 -14.48 -20.58 5.62
N PHE A 138 -14.76 -20.59 6.93
CA PHE A 138 -14.67 -21.78 7.80
C PHE A 138 -15.89 -22.69 7.66
N ASP A 139 -16.20 -23.11 6.44
CA ASP A 139 -17.35 -23.96 6.15
C ASP A 139 -16.87 -25.28 5.56
N VAL A 140 -17.49 -26.38 5.93
CA VAL A 140 -17.14 -27.74 5.48
C VAL A 140 -17.12 -27.87 3.96
N ARG A 141 -17.88 -27.05 3.24
CA ARG A 141 -17.91 -27.00 1.77
C ARG A 141 -16.56 -26.63 1.17
N PHE A 142 -15.70 -25.93 1.91
CA PHE A 142 -14.37 -25.53 1.47
C PHE A 142 -13.26 -26.49 1.89
N ALA A 143 -13.59 -27.55 2.63
CA ALA A 143 -12.58 -28.51 3.12
C ALA A 143 -11.78 -29.14 1.97
N GLY A 144 -12.44 -29.52 0.86
CA GLY A 144 -11.78 -30.07 -0.32
C GLY A 144 -10.79 -29.07 -0.97
N THR A 145 -11.19 -27.80 -1.08
CA THR A 145 -10.34 -26.72 -1.62
C THR A 145 -9.15 -26.48 -0.70
N TYR A 146 -9.37 -26.43 0.63
CA TYR A 146 -8.25 -26.25 1.57
C TYR A 146 -7.26 -27.41 1.51
N MET A 147 -7.75 -28.66 1.40
CA MET A 147 -6.89 -29.82 1.23
C MET A 147 -6.08 -29.77 -0.07
N ALA A 148 -6.67 -29.30 -1.18
CA ALA A 148 -5.96 -29.08 -2.44
C ALA A 148 -4.85 -28.03 -2.28
N ILE A 149 -5.12 -26.91 -1.61
CA ILE A 149 -4.11 -25.89 -1.32
C ILE A 149 -2.96 -26.49 -0.47
N ARG A 150 -3.28 -27.19 0.60
CA ARG A 150 -2.28 -27.86 1.46
C ARG A 150 -1.43 -28.87 0.70
N SER A 151 -2.04 -29.63 -0.20
CA SER A 151 -1.35 -30.62 -1.05
C SER A 151 -0.29 -29.91 -1.94
N VAL A 152 -0.66 -28.81 -2.59
CA VAL A 152 0.27 -28.02 -3.39
C VAL A 152 1.39 -27.44 -2.54
N CYS A 153 1.08 -26.87 -1.39
CA CYS A 153 2.07 -26.31 -0.47
C CYS A 153 3.07 -27.38 0.00
N ALA A 154 2.57 -28.58 0.35
CA ALA A 154 3.42 -29.70 0.78
C ALA A 154 4.41 -30.13 -0.32
N ARG A 155 3.96 -30.19 -1.60
CA ARG A 155 4.85 -30.51 -2.73
C ARG A 155 5.95 -29.46 -2.94
N LEU A 156 5.64 -28.21 -2.63
CA LEU A 156 6.58 -27.08 -2.79
C LEU A 156 7.43 -26.78 -1.53
N GLY A 157 7.23 -27.52 -0.43
CA GLY A 157 7.89 -27.27 0.84
C GLY A 157 7.43 -25.99 1.55
N ILE A 158 6.22 -25.52 1.25
CA ILE A 158 5.62 -24.32 1.83
C ILE A 158 4.77 -24.72 3.04
N LEU A 159 4.91 -23.98 4.13
CA LEU A 159 4.10 -24.15 5.33
C LEU A 159 2.76 -23.41 5.16
N CYS A 160 1.70 -24.17 4.88
CA CYS A 160 0.35 -23.66 4.71
C CYS A 160 -0.35 -23.55 6.06
N LYS A 161 -0.89 -22.38 6.40
CA LYS A 161 -1.61 -22.12 7.65
C LYS A 161 -2.93 -21.40 7.39
N ARG A 162 -3.93 -21.72 8.19
CA ARG A 162 -5.23 -21.03 8.27
C ARG A 162 -5.48 -20.62 9.72
N ALA A 163 -6.24 -19.54 9.95
CA ALA A 163 -6.41 -18.99 11.28
C ALA A 163 -7.06 -19.94 12.29
N ASP A 164 -7.91 -20.87 11.83
CA ASP A 164 -8.51 -21.90 12.68
C ASP A 164 -7.55 -23.04 13.08
N ASP A 165 -6.39 -23.11 12.46
CA ASP A 165 -5.29 -23.99 12.88
C ASP A 165 -4.47 -23.38 14.04
N ILE A 166 -4.73 -22.12 14.45
CA ILE A 166 -3.95 -21.34 15.39
C ILE A 166 -4.82 -20.90 16.56
N TRP A 167 -4.33 -21.09 17.79
CA TRP A 167 -5.02 -20.69 19.04
C TRP A 167 -4.03 -20.01 19.99
N ASP A 168 -3.20 -19.10 19.47
CA ASP A 168 -2.13 -18.45 20.23
C ASP A 168 -2.66 -17.29 21.09
N ASN A 169 -3.74 -16.61 20.64
CA ASN A 169 -4.31 -15.46 21.30
C ASN A 169 -5.75 -15.70 21.77
N SER A 170 -6.19 -14.96 22.77
CA SER A 170 -7.58 -14.95 23.23
C SER A 170 -8.54 -14.25 22.26
N ILE A 171 -8.00 -13.48 21.30
CA ILE A 171 -8.74 -12.72 20.29
C ILE A 171 -8.42 -13.30 18.91
N LEU A 172 -9.39 -13.95 18.29
CA LEU A 172 -9.26 -14.57 16.97
C LEU A 172 -8.71 -13.58 15.91
N MET A 173 -9.14 -12.33 15.94
CA MET A 173 -8.68 -11.32 14.98
C MET A 173 -7.19 -10.98 15.12
N GLN A 174 -6.60 -11.11 16.32
CA GLN A 174 -5.16 -10.96 16.49
C GLN A 174 -4.40 -12.13 15.85
N ASP A 175 -4.89 -13.37 15.99
CA ASP A 175 -4.29 -14.55 15.34
C ASP A 175 -4.32 -14.41 13.81
N VAL A 176 -5.43 -13.91 13.25
CA VAL A 176 -5.55 -13.62 11.82
C VAL A 176 -4.54 -12.56 11.38
N PHE A 177 -4.43 -11.45 12.13
CA PHE A 177 -3.48 -10.39 11.83
C PHE A 177 -2.04 -10.89 11.90
N ASP A 178 -1.66 -11.60 12.96
CA ASP A 178 -0.32 -12.16 13.15
C ASP A 178 0.05 -13.12 12.01
N LEU A 179 -0.93 -13.93 11.60
CA LEU A 179 -0.74 -14.88 10.51
C LEU A 179 -0.52 -14.15 9.17
N ILE A 180 -1.32 -13.14 8.85
CA ILE A 180 -1.13 -12.33 7.66
C ILE A 180 0.22 -11.61 7.72
N PHE A 181 0.54 -11.00 8.87
CA PHE A 181 1.76 -10.21 9.06
C PHE A 181 3.02 -11.07 8.88
N THR A 182 3.04 -12.27 9.44
CA THR A 182 4.22 -13.16 9.40
C THR A 182 4.33 -13.99 8.11
N SER A 183 3.28 -14.07 7.30
CA SER A 183 3.29 -14.83 6.05
C SER A 183 3.99 -14.09 4.91
N ARG A 184 4.68 -14.82 4.02
CA ARG A 184 5.24 -14.29 2.77
C ARG A 184 4.15 -13.92 1.77
N ALA A 185 3.12 -14.75 1.66
CA ALA A 185 2.00 -14.55 0.75
C ALA A 185 0.69 -15.02 1.39
N VAL A 186 -0.42 -14.54 0.87
CA VAL A 186 -1.77 -14.81 1.37
C VAL A 186 -2.65 -15.30 0.22
N ILE A 187 -3.29 -16.47 0.37
CA ILE A 187 -4.41 -16.88 -0.49
C ILE A 187 -5.70 -16.32 0.10
N THR A 188 -6.57 -15.75 -0.73
CA THR A 188 -7.89 -15.24 -0.33
C THR A 188 -8.97 -15.85 -1.21
N ASP A 189 -9.93 -16.58 -0.61
CA ASP A 189 -11.03 -17.20 -1.34
C ASP A 189 -12.29 -16.32 -1.30
N PHE A 190 -12.61 -15.70 -2.42
CA PHE A 190 -13.74 -14.78 -2.55
C PHE A 190 -15.07 -15.47 -2.78
N THR A 191 -15.09 -16.79 -2.86
CA THR A 191 -16.32 -17.56 -3.09
C THR A 191 -17.40 -17.23 -2.06
N GLY A 192 -18.59 -16.89 -2.55
CA GLY A 192 -19.73 -16.56 -1.73
C GLY A 192 -19.66 -15.20 -1.03
N ARG A 193 -18.70 -14.34 -1.41
CA ARG A 193 -18.58 -12.94 -0.95
C ARG A 193 -18.50 -12.81 0.58
N ASN A 194 -17.70 -13.66 1.23
CA ASN A 194 -17.56 -13.59 2.67
C ASN A 194 -16.93 -12.25 3.11
N PRO A 195 -17.61 -11.45 3.94
CA PRO A 195 -17.12 -10.12 4.33
C PRO A 195 -15.82 -10.17 5.15
N ASN A 196 -15.59 -11.23 5.93
CA ASN A 196 -14.37 -11.40 6.71
C ASN A 196 -13.17 -11.58 5.79
N VAL A 197 -13.30 -12.39 4.72
CA VAL A 197 -12.22 -12.58 3.74
C VAL A 197 -11.87 -11.28 3.03
N PHE A 198 -12.85 -10.43 2.73
CA PHE A 198 -12.58 -9.11 2.14
C PHE A 198 -11.85 -8.18 3.11
N TYR A 199 -12.24 -8.19 4.39
CA TYR A 199 -11.53 -7.44 5.43
C TYR A 199 -10.07 -7.90 5.57
N GLU A 200 -9.84 -9.21 5.64
CA GLU A 200 -8.52 -9.84 5.71
C GLU A 200 -7.69 -9.53 4.46
N THR A 201 -8.31 -9.50 3.28
CA THR A 201 -7.67 -9.10 2.03
C THR A 201 -7.21 -7.64 2.09
N GLY A 202 -8.04 -6.73 2.60
CA GLY A 202 -7.67 -5.32 2.81
C GLY A 202 -6.48 -5.16 3.76
N VAL A 203 -6.48 -5.92 4.86
CA VAL A 203 -5.33 -5.98 5.79
C VAL A 203 -4.06 -6.46 5.08
N ALA A 204 -4.17 -7.56 4.31
CA ALA A 204 -3.04 -8.11 3.57
C ALA A 204 -2.47 -7.11 2.55
N HIS A 205 -3.30 -6.41 1.80
CA HIS A 205 -2.89 -5.36 0.86
C HIS A 205 -2.19 -4.21 1.57
N THR A 206 -2.77 -3.71 2.68
CA THR A 206 -2.19 -2.61 3.48
C THR A 206 -0.80 -2.97 4.03
N LEU A 207 -0.59 -4.24 4.39
CA LEU A 207 0.70 -4.76 4.85
C LEU A 207 1.66 -5.08 3.69
N GLY A 208 1.30 -4.77 2.45
CA GLY A 208 2.13 -5.03 1.26
C GLY A 208 2.32 -6.51 0.95
N LYS A 209 1.40 -7.38 1.41
CA LYS A 209 1.49 -8.82 1.16
C LYS A 209 1.14 -9.16 -0.28
N LEU A 210 1.81 -10.15 -0.82
CA LEU A 210 1.40 -10.73 -2.09
C LEU A 210 0.14 -11.55 -1.88
N VAL A 211 -0.97 -11.09 -2.44
CA VAL A 211 -2.26 -11.76 -2.38
C VAL A 211 -2.47 -12.59 -3.64
N VAL A 212 -2.89 -13.84 -3.46
CA VAL A 212 -3.31 -14.77 -4.52
C VAL A 212 -4.81 -15.01 -4.39
N PRO A 213 -5.65 -14.26 -5.12
CA PRO A 213 -7.09 -14.44 -5.05
C PRO A 213 -7.51 -15.74 -5.74
N ILE A 214 -8.43 -16.46 -5.10
CA ILE A 214 -9.11 -17.62 -5.69
C ILE A 214 -10.62 -17.45 -5.58
N THR A 215 -11.40 -18.09 -6.44
CA THR A 215 -12.86 -18.04 -6.38
C THR A 215 -13.50 -19.13 -7.22
N GLN A 216 -14.69 -19.55 -6.88
CA GLN A 216 -15.53 -20.42 -7.74
C GLN A 216 -16.26 -19.63 -8.82
N SER A 217 -16.54 -18.34 -8.58
CA SER A 217 -17.17 -17.44 -9.56
C SER A 217 -16.49 -16.09 -9.61
N VAL A 218 -16.21 -15.61 -10.82
CA VAL A 218 -15.68 -14.24 -11.03
C VAL A 218 -16.67 -13.16 -10.59
N ASP A 219 -17.95 -13.48 -10.53
CA ASP A 219 -19.00 -12.57 -10.06
C ASP A 219 -18.90 -12.31 -8.55
N ASP A 220 -18.23 -13.18 -7.79
CA ASP A 220 -17.98 -12.99 -6.37
C ASP A 220 -16.90 -11.96 -6.08
N ILE A 221 -16.11 -11.58 -7.11
CA ILE A 221 -15.04 -10.60 -6.95
C ILE A 221 -15.64 -9.20 -6.94
N PRO A 222 -15.44 -8.38 -5.87
CA PRO A 222 -15.84 -6.99 -5.83
C PRO A 222 -15.19 -6.18 -6.95
N PHE A 223 -15.87 -5.12 -7.40
CA PHE A 223 -15.38 -4.25 -8.47
C PHE A 223 -13.93 -3.77 -8.23
N ASP A 224 -13.65 -3.32 -7.02
CA ASP A 224 -12.33 -2.78 -6.63
C ASP A 224 -11.21 -3.83 -6.64
N LEU A 225 -11.54 -5.12 -6.63
CA LEU A 225 -10.56 -6.21 -6.66
C LEU A 225 -10.47 -6.91 -8.03
N ARG A 226 -11.29 -6.54 -9.02
CA ARG A 226 -11.33 -7.18 -10.35
C ARG A 226 -10.06 -7.00 -11.18
N HIS A 227 -9.23 -6.01 -10.86
CA HIS A 227 -7.94 -5.83 -11.52
C HIS A 227 -6.90 -6.90 -11.13
N HIS A 228 -7.13 -7.63 -10.03
CA HIS A 228 -6.30 -8.76 -9.64
C HIS A 228 -6.72 -10.02 -10.41
N ARG A 229 -5.74 -10.74 -10.98
CA ARG A 229 -5.99 -12.03 -11.64
C ARG A 229 -6.26 -13.09 -10.59
N ALA A 230 -7.51 -13.50 -10.46
CA ALA A 230 -7.92 -14.60 -9.59
C ALA A 230 -7.80 -15.96 -10.31
N LEU A 231 -7.43 -17.01 -9.57
CA LEU A 231 -7.54 -18.37 -10.04
C LEU A 231 -8.96 -18.86 -9.79
N THR A 232 -9.65 -19.29 -10.84
CA THR A 232 -10.98 -19.87 -10.71
C THR A 232 -10.91 -21.37 -10.53
N TYR A 233 -11.80 -21.94 -9.70
CA TYR A 233 -11.87 -23.37 -9.46
C TYR A 233 -13.31 -23.88 -9.38
N LEU A 234 -13.50 -25.16 -9.67
CA LEU A 234 -14.74 -25.87 -9.40
C LEU A 234 -14.52 -26.83 -8.22
N PRO A 235 -15.49 -26.96 -7.29
CA PRO A 235 -15.38 -27.84 -6.12
C PRO A 235 -15.66 -29.31 -6.49
N THR A 236 -15.33 -29.72 -7.70
CA THR A 236 -15.38 -31.11 -8.17
C THR A 236 -13.96 -31.70 -8.13
N ARG A 237 -13.88 -33.03 -8.17
CA ARG A 237 -12.58 -33.73 -8.16
C ARG A 237 -11.68 -33.25 -9.31
N GLU A 238 -12.23 -33.22 -10.52
CA GLU A 238 -11.51 -32.79 -11.73
C GLU A 238 -11.15 -31.29 -11.68
N GLY A 239 -12.09 -30.47 -11.16
CA GLY A 239 -11.89 -29.05 -10.98
C GLY A 239 -10.77 -28.73 -9.98
N LEU A 240 -10.72 -29.44 -8.87
CA LEU A 240 -9.66 -29.27 -7.87
C LEU A 240 -8.31 -29.78 -8.37
N GLN A 241 -8.26 -30.87 -9.17
CA GLN A 241 -7.01 -31.31 -9.81
C GLN A 241 -6.44 -30.23 -10.75
N LYS A 242 -7.30 -29.63 -11.59
CA LYS A 242 -6.87 -28.51 -12.43
C LYS A 242 -6.41 -27.31 -11.60
N PHE A 243 -7.15 -26.96 -10.57
CA PHE A 243 -6.81 -25.88 -9.65
C PHE A 243 -5.44 -26.10 -8.99
N GLU A 244 -5.14 -27.31 -8.54
CA GLU A 244 -3.82 -27.64 -7.98
C GLU A 244 -2.68 -27.34 -8.96
N LEU A 245 -2.84 -27.70 -10.23
CA LEU A 245 -1.80 -27.42 -11.26
C LEU A 245 -1.60 -25.91 -11.49
N ASP A 246 -2.69 -25.15 -11.54
CA ASP A 246 -2.63 -23.72 -11.77
C ASP A 246 -2.06 -22.99 -10.54
N LEU A 247 -2.47 -23.42 -9.32
CA LEU A 247 -1.95 -22.92 -8.07
C LEU A 247 -0.45 -23.23 -7.89
N GLU A 248 -0.02 -24.45 -8.23
CA GLU A 248 1.39 -24.86 -8.15
C GLU A 248 2.28 -23.98 -9.02
N ARG A 249 1.87 -23.69 -10.25
CA ARG A 249 2.59 -22.74 -11.14
C ARG A 249 2.68 -21.35 -10.51
N LYS A 250 1.56 -20.87 -9.95
CA LYS A 250 1.53 -19.55 -9.31
C LYS A 250 2.43 -19.47 -8.08
N LEU A 251 2.34 -20.45 -7.18
CA LEU A 251 3.14 -20.47 -5.95
C LEU A 251 4.63 -20.72 -6.23
N THR A 252 4.96 -21.52 -7.23
CA THR A 252 6.36 -21.70 -7.66
C THR A 252 6.98 -20.37 -8.07
N ALA A 253 6.24 -19.49 -8.75
CA ALA A 253 6.75 -18.16 -9.13
C ALA A 253 6.86 -17.19 -7.93
N VAL A 254 6.07 -17.40 -6.87
CA VAL A 254 6.04 -16.57 -5.67
C VAL A 254 7.13 -16.93 -4.66
N PHE A 255 7.43 -18.24 -4.52
CA PHE A 255 8.31 -18.78 -3.47
C PHE A 255 9.72 -19.16 -3.96
N ARG A 256 10.03 -18.89 -5.22
CA ARG A 256 11.38 -19.00 -5.79
C ARG A 256 12.34 -17.89 -5.39
#